data_fa72ac36e22b061efd56a6745ed8a693
#
_entry.id   fa72ac36e22b061efd56a6745ed8a693
#
_cell.length_a   1.000
_cell.length_b   1.000
_cell.length_c   1.000
_cell.angle_alpha   90.00
_cell.angle_beta   90.00
_cell.angle_gamma   90.00
#
_symmetry.space_group_name_H-M   'P 1'
#
loop_
_entity.id
_entity.type
_entity.pdbx_description
1 polymer ?
#
loop_
_entity_poly.entity_id
_entity_poly.type
_entity_poly.pdbx_seq_one_letter_code
_entity_poly.pdbx_strand_id
1 'polypeptide(L)' 'MLPGFKEMAERRRALAQALTHRRVELGLTQTDVAARMGTSQSAVARIEAGHLDVRMSTIERYANAVGHVVSWRLEDRGR' A
#
# COMPACT_ATOMS: atom_id res chain seq x y z
N MET A 1 1.41 13.46 20.13
CA MET A 1 1.41 13.01 18.74
C MET A 1 2.16 13.99 17.85
N LEU A 2 2.95 13.49 16.95
CA LEU A 2 3.73 14.35 16.05
C LEU A 2 2.83 15.03 15.02
N PRO A 3 3.15 16.29 14.64
CA PRO A 3 2.42 16.96 13.58
C PRO A 3 2.43 16.13 12.30
N GLY A 4 1.32 15.99 11.64
CA GLY A 4 1.19 15.26 10.38
C GLY A 4 0.98 13.77 10.54
N PHE A 5 1.01 13.23 11.76
CA PHE A 5 0.85 11.79 11.98
C PHE A 5 -0.51 11.31 11.49
N LYS A 6 -1.55 12.05 11.80
CA LYS A 6 -2.92 11.68 11.39
C LYS A 6 -3.04 11.64 9.87
N GLU A 7 -2.50 12.64 9.21
CA GLU A 7 -2.54 12.70 7.74
C GLU A 7 -1.75 11.54 7.12
N MET A 8 -0.60 11.21 7.70
CA MET A 8 0.19 10.08 7.22
C MET A 8 -0.59 8.77 7.35
N ALA A 9 -1.25 8.56 8.47
CA ALA A 9 -2.05 7.37 8.71
C ALA A 9 -3.21 7.28 7.73
N GLU A 10 -3.89 8.40 7.47
CA GLU A 10 -5.00 8.44 6.53
C GLU A 10 -4.56 8.16 5.11
N ARG A 11 -3.43 8.74 4.69
CA ARG A 11 -2.88 8.49 3.36
C ARG A 11 -2.48 7.03 3.17
N ARG A 12 -1.88 6.44 4.21
CA ARG A 12 -1.48 5.04 4.15
C ARG A 12 -2.70 4.13 4.04
N ARG A 13 -3.78 4.42 4.79
CA ARG A 13 -5.02 3.66 4.69
C ARG A 13 -5.65 3.80 3.31
N ALA A 14 -5.69 5.02 2.78
CA ALA A 14 -6.26 5.26 1.45
C ALA A 14 -5.49 4.49 0.38
N LEU A 15 -4.17 4.50 0.46
CA LEU A 15 -3.33 3.76 -0.48
C LEU A 15 -3.56 2.25 -0.34
N ALA A 16 -3.63 1.75 0.89
CA ALA A 16 -3.89 0.35 1.14
C ALA A 16 -5.23 -0.09 0.56
N GLN A 17 -6.26 0.76 0.70
CA GLN A 17 -7.58 0.48 0.13
C GLN A 17 -7.54 0.47 -1.40
N ALA A 18 -6.80 1.39 -2.00
CA ALA A 18 -6.67 1.44 -3.46
C ALA A 18 -5.97 0.19 -3.99
N LEU A 19 -4.93 -0.26 -3.32
CA LEU A 19 -4.21 -1.48 -3.70
C LEU A 19 -5.11 -2.71 -3.56
N THR A 20 -5.82 -2.81 -2.44
CA THR A 20 -6.75 -3.91 -2.19
C THR A 20 -7.85 -3.95 -3.25
N HIS A 21 -8.42 -2.78 -3.56
CA HIS A 21 -9.45 -2.66 -4.58
C HIS A 21 -8.94 -3.17 -5.94
N ARG A 22 -7.73 -2.76 -6.31
CA ARG A 22 -7.14 -3.20 -7.58
C ARG A 22 -6.93 -4.71 -7.60
N ARG A 23 -6.46 -5.29 -6.48
CA ARG A 23 -6.30 -6.73 -6.37
C ARG A 23 -7.63 -7.44 -6.63
N VAL A 24 -8.69 -6.97 -5.96
CA VAL A 24 -10.03 -7.57 -6.10
C VAL A 24 -10.55 -7.42 -7.52
N GLU A 25 -10.34 -6.26 -8.15
CA GLU A 25 -10.74 -6.06 -9.55
C GLU A 25 -10.11 -7.10 -10.48
N LEU A 26 -8.87 -7.48 -10.20
CA LEU A 26 -8.16 -8.46 -11.01
C LEU A 26 -8.54 -9.91 -10.68
N GLY A 27 -9.40 -10.11 -9.68
CA GLY A 27 -9.80 -11.46 -9.25
C GLY A 27 -8.70 -12.20 -8.51
N LEU A 28 -7.74 -11.48 -7.93
CA LEU A 28 -6.61 -12.07 -7.24
C LEU A 28 -6.86 -12.18 -5.74
N THR A 29 -6.38 -13.26 -5.13
CA THR A 29 -6.38 -13.39 -3.68
C THR A 29 -5.13 -12.73 -3.11
N GLN A 30 -5.10 -12.55 -1.78
CA GLN A 30 -3.88 -12.08 -1.10
C GLN A 30 -2.72 -13.06 -1.34
N THR A 31 -2.99 -14.35 -1.37
CA THR A 31 -1.98 -15.36 -1.65
C THR A 31 -1.42 -15.21 -3.06
N ASP A 32 -2.29 -14.90 -4.04
CA ASP A 32 -1.85 -14.67 -5.41
C ASP A 32 -0.88 -13.49 -5.49
N VAL A 33 -1.22 -12.39 -4.84
CA VAL A 33 -0.37 -11.20 -4.81
C VAL A 33 0.94 -11.48 -4.08
N ALA A 34 0.86 -12.23 -2.97
CA ALA A 34 2.06 -12.63 -2.22
C ALA A 34 3.02 -13.42 -3.11
N ALA A 35 2.50 -14.34 -3.91
CA ALA A 35 3.31 -15.11 -4.85
C ALA A 35 3.99 -14.20 -5.88
N ARG A 36 3.26 -13.25 -6.44
CA ARG A 36 3.81 -12.29 -7.40
C ARG A 36 4.91 -11.42 -6.79
N MET A 37 4.76 -11.09 -5.51
CA MET A 37 5.73 -10.26 -4.79
C MET A 37 6.91 -11.05 -4.23
N GLY A 38 6.79 -12.37 -4.16
CA GLY A 38 7.80 -13.19 -3.50
C GLY A 38 7.78 -13.05 -1.99
N THR A 39 6.58 -12.93 -1.41
CA THR A 39 6.42 -12.73 0.03
C THR A 39 5.29 -13.64 0.57
N SER A 40 4.94 -13.46 1.83
CA SER A 40 3.91 -14.26 2.48
C SER A 40 2.54 -13.59 2.40
N GLN A 41 1.48 -14.40 2.51
CA GLN A 41 0.12 -13.87 2.57
C GLN A 41 -0.06 -12.92 3.76
N SER A 42 0.54 -13.22 4.91
CA SER A 42 0.43 -12.35 6.08
C SER A 42 1.10 -11.00 5.85
N ALA A 43 2.19 -10.95 5.07
CA ALA A 43 2.81 -9.69 4.69
C ALA A 43 1.87 -8.86 3.82
N VAL A 44 1.18 -9.48 2.87
CA VAL A 44 0.19 -8.79 2.04
C VAL A 44 -0.96 -8.27 2.89
N ALA A 45 -1.43 -9.07 3.84
CA ALA A 45 -2.50 -8.64 4.75
C ALA A 45 -2.10 -7.41 5.55
N ARG A 46 -0.83 -7.31 6.00
CA ARG A 46 -0.33 -6.13 6.72
C ARG A 46 -0.33 -4.89 5.84
N ILE A 47 0.06 -5.06 4.56
CA ILE A 47 0.03 -3.95 3.60
C ILE A 47 -1.40 -3.44 3.46
N GLU A 48 -2.35 -4.33 3.28
CA GLU A 48 -3.76 -3.97 3.06
C GLU A 48 -4.41 -3.40 4.32
N ALA A 49 -3.87 -3.71 5.50
CA ALA A 49 -4.33 -3.14 6.76
C ALA A 49 -3.85 -1.69 6.96
N GLY A 50 -2.95 -1.20 6.11
CA GLY A 50 -2.47 0.17 6.17
C GLY A 50 -1.48 0.44 7.28
N HIS A 51 -0.73 -0.56 7.73
CA HIS A 51 0.27 -0.38 8.77
C HIS A 51 1.36 0.61 8.34
N LEU A 52 1.67 1.56 9.21
CA LEU A 52 2.65 2.60 8.92
C LEU A 52 4.09 2.09 8.87
N ASP A 53 4.36 0.94 9.48
CA ASP A 53 5.69 0.36 9.48
C ASP A 53 6.02 -0.43 8.21
N VAL A 54 5.08 -0.54 7.28
CA VAL A 54 5.35 -1.16 5.98
C VAL A 54 6.16 -0.18 5.14
N ARG A 55 7.26 -0.65 4.57
CA ARG A 55 8.17 0.19 3.79
C ARG A 55 7.52 0.61 2.47
N MET A 56 7.89 1.82 2.01
CA MET A 56 7.43 2.33 0.73
C MET A 56 7.82 1.40 -0.41
N SER A 57 9.03 0.83 -0.37
CA SER A 57 9.48 -0.10 -1.40
C SER A 57 8.58 -1.34 -1.46
N THR A 58 8.10 -1.80 -0.31
CA THR A 58 7.19 -2.95 -0.26
C THR A 58 5.84 -2.60 -0.90
N ILE A 59 5.34 -1.40 -0.63
CA ILE A 59 4.10 -0.91 -1.23
C ILE A 59 4.24 -0.81 -2.75
N GLU A 60 5.39 -0.31 -3.22
CA GLU A 60 5.65 -0.23 -4.66
C GLU A 60 5.69 -1.61 -5.30
N ARG A 61 6.24 -2.60 -4.62
CA ARG A 61 6.25 -3.97 -5.13
C ARG A 61 4.84 -4.54 -5.24
N TYR A 62 3.98 -4.23 -4.26
CA TYR A 62 2.57 -4.63 -4.35
C TYR A 62 1.91 -3.97 -5.57
N ALA A 63 2.10 -2.67 -5.73
CA ALA A 63 1.51 -1.94 -6.86
C ALA A 63 1.94 -2.57 -8.19
N ASN A 64 3.23 -2.87 -8.34
CA ASN A 64 3.73 -3.53 -9.54
C ASN A 64 3.06 -4.89 -9.75
N ALA A 65 2.83 -5.64 -8.69
CA ALA A 65 2.21 -6.97 -8.76
C ALA A 65 0.78 -6.91 -9.31
N VAL A 66 0.11 -5.76 -9.17
CA VAL A 66 -1.26 -5.56 -9.67
C VAL A 66 -1.29 -4.60 -10.85
N GLY A 67 -0.15 -4.39 -11.52
CA GLY A 67 -0.08 -3.61 -12.76
C GLY A 67 -0.16 -2.11 -12.58
N HIS A 68 0.21 -1.61 -11.41
CA HIS A 68 0.16 -0.18 -11.10
C HIS A 68 1.53 0.33 -10.68
N VAL A 69 1.66 1.65 -10.67
CA VAL A 69 2.84 2.35 -10.18
C VAL A 69 2.37 3.34 -9.12
N VAL A 70 3.10 3.39 -8.00
CA VAL A 70 2.83 4.40 -6.98
C VAL A 70 3.62 5.65 -7.33
N SER A 71 2.93 6.78 -7.35
CA SER A 71 3.56 8.07 -7.62
C SER A 71 3.76 8.80 -6.29
N TRP A 72 5.00 9.13 -5.99
CA TRP A 72 5.34 9.88 -4.78
C TRP A 72 5.71 11.31 -5.17
N ARG A 73 5.23 12.27 -4.40
CA ARG A 73 5.68 13.64 -4.63
C ARG A 73 5.63 14.43 -3.34
N LEU A 74 6.54 15.38 -3.27
CA LEU A 74 6.64 16.29 -2.16
C LEU A 74 5.71 17.47 -2.42
N GLU A 75 4.85 17.77 -1.46
CA GLU A 75 3.90 18.87 -1.55
C GLU A 75 4.19 19.91 -0.49
N ASP A 76 4.00 21.17 -0.85
CA ASP A 76 4.06 22.28 0.10
C ASP A 76 2.88 22.16 1.06
N ARG A 77 3.11 22.40 2.34
CA ARG A 77 2.02 22.36 3.31
C ARG A 77 1.09 23.55 3.22
N GLY A 78 1.43 24.55 2.46
CA GLY A 78 0.57 25.69 2.22
C GLY A 78 0.58 26.71 3.35
N ARG A 79 1.58 26.97 4.07
CA ARG A 79 1.72 27.83 5.08
C ARG A 79 1.78 28.79 5.19
#